data_a98ff6c464e1f7f581aa2ef2e880fb59
#
_entry.id   a98ff6c464e1f7f581aa2ef2e880fb59
#
_cell.length_a   1.000
_cell.length_b   1.000
_cell.length_c   1.000
_cell.angle_alpha   90.00
_cell.angle_beta   90.00
_cell.angle_gamma   90.00
#
_symmetry.space_group_name_H-M   'P 1'
#
loop_
_entity.id
_entity.type
_entity.pdbx_description
1 polymer ?
#
loop_
_entity_poly.entity_id
_entity_poly.type
_entity_poly.pdbx_seq_one_letter_code
_entity_poly.pdbx_strand_id
1 'polypeptide(L)'
;WSGMEISALLKGCLVHVLALGFELNHPALQPYNRGDAVVGEPLRAEAVVKAIHDAGGLAVLAHPARYRLGHDVLIDEAARLGFDGGEAWYDYEMQPTWSASPLICEAIDRQLSNLGLLRTCGTDTHGIDLCGR
;
A
#
# COMPACT_ATOMS: atom_id res chain seq x y z
N TRP A 1 9.29 14.63 -2.07
CA TRP A 1 9.28 13.22 -1.63
C TRP A 1 8.92 12.35 -2.82
N SER A 2 9.66 11.26 -3.02
CA SER A 2 9.33 10.26 -4.03
C SER A 2 8.18 9.38 -3.55
N GLY A 3 7.28 9.01 -4.46
CA GLY A 3 6.17 8.09 -4.19
C GLY A 3 5.83 7.30 -5.44
N MET A 4 5.48 6.02 -5.26
CA MET A 4 5.05 5.13 -6.34
C MET A 4 4.10 4.09 -5.78
N GLU A 5 3.06 3.75 -6.53
CA GLU A 5 2.21 2.61 -6.23
C GLU A 5 2.65 1.39 -7.05
N ILE A 6 2.88 0.27 -6.38
CA ILE A 6 3.35 -0.98 -6.99
C ILE A 6 2.33 -2.09 -6.74
N SER A 7 1.91 -2.79 -7.78
CA SER A 7 1.12 -4.00 -7.62
C SER A 7 1.97 -5.14 -7.08
N ALA A 8 1.45 -5.86 -6.09
CA ALA A 8 2.14 -6.98 -5.44
C ALA A 8 1.18 -8.13 -5.11
N LEU A 9 1.69 -9.34 -5.10
CA LEU A 9 0.94 -10.53 -4.71
C LEU A 9 1.22 -10.83 -3.24
N LEU A 10 0.23 -10.55 -2.38
CA LEU A 10 0.26 -10.79 -0.95
C LEU A 10 -0.73 -11.92 -0.60
N LYS A 11 -0.23 -13.06 -0.11
CA LYS A 11 -1.08 -14.22 0.25
C LYS A 11 -2.03 -14.65 -0.87
N GLY A 12 -1.57 -14.56 -2.12
CA GLY A 12 -2.37 -14.87 -3.31
C GLY A 12 -3.42 -13.82 -3.67
N CYS A 13 -3.43 -12.67 -3.00
CA CYS A 13 -4.26 -11.52 -3.32
C CYS A 13 -3.42 -10.44 -3.99
N LEU A 14 -3.87 -9.93 -5.14
CA LEU A 14 -3.23 -8.77 -5.77
C LEU A 14 -3.60 -7.52 -4.95
N VAL A 15 -2.58 -6.88 -4.40
CA VAL A 15 -2.69 -5.66 -3.58
C VAL A 15 -1.82 -4.55 -4.16
N HIS A 16 -1.99 -3.34 -3.66
CA HIS A 16 -1.11 -2.23 -3.94
C HIS A 16 -0.21 -1.92 -2.74
N VAL A 17 1.04 -1.61 -3.03
CA VAL A 17 2.05 -1.20 -2.07
C VAL A 17 2.51 0.19 -2.44
N LEU A 18 2.38 1.12 -1.51
CA LEU A 18 2.93 2.46 -1.67
C LEU A 18 4.41 2.42 -1.26
N ALA A 19 5.29 2.73 -2.19
CA ALA A 19 6.69 3.02 -1.92
C ALA A 19 6.82 4.51 -1.64
N LEU A 20 7.32 4.88 -0.47
CA LEU A 20 7.42 6.29 -0.04
C LEU A 20 8.87 6.64 0.34
N GLY A 21 9.35 7.79 -0.13
CA GLY A 21 10.63 8.36 0.31
C GLY A 21 11.87 7.62 -0.18
N PHE A 22 11.77 6.85 -1.24
CA PHE A 22 12.86 6.05 -1.81
C PHE A 22 13.82 6.90 -2.67
N GLU A 23 15.04 6.39 -2.88
CA GLU A 23 16.00 6.96 -3.82
C GLU A 23 15.53 6.75 -5.27
N LEU A 24 15.34 7.87 -6.00
CA LEU A 24 14.96 7.84 -7.40
C LEU A 24 16.03 7.12 -8.24
N ASN A 25 15.59 6.32 -9.19
CA ASN A 25 16.44 5.55 -10.10
C ASN A 25 17.28 4.44 -9.43
N HIS A 26 16.97 4.08 -8.17
CA HIS A 26 17.67 2.97 -7.53
C HIS A 26 17.49 1.66 -8.32
N PRO A 27 18.56 0.86 -8.56
CA PRO A 27 18.49 -0.32 -9.41
C PRO A 27 17.43 -1.35 -8.95
N ALA A 28 17.19 -1.49 -7.66
CA ALA A 28 16.19 -2.41 -7.10
C ALA A 28 14.78 -2.11 -7.58
N LEU A 29 14.46 -0.86 -7.92
CA LEU A 29 13.13 -0.44 -8.37
C LEU A 29 12.95 -0.50 -9.89
N GLN A 30 13.98 -0.86 -10.66
CA GLN A 30 13.88 -0.95 -12.13
C GLN A 30 12.74 -1.84 -12.63
N PRO A 31 12.40 -2.99 -12.01
CA PRO A 31 11.27 -3.80 -12.46
C PRO A 31 9.93 -3.09 -12.37
N TYR A 32 9.79 -2.09 -11.48
CA TYR A 32 8.53 -1.44 -11.12
C TYR A 32 8.31 -0.08 -11.76
N ASN A 33 9.35 0.55 -12.32
CA ASN A 33 9.27 1.92 -12.84
C ASN A 33 9.16 2.00 -14.38
N ARG A 34 9.02 0.87 -15.07
CA ARG A 34 8.96 0.81 -16.54
C ARG A 34 7.55 1.01 -17.12
N GLY A 35 6.52 1.02 -16.28
CA GLY A 35 5.12 1.10 -16.71
C GLY A 35 4.53 -0.22 -17.26
N ASP A 36 5.33 -1.28 -17.32
CA ASP A 36 4.86 -2.61 -17.72
C ASP A 36 4.30 -3.39 -16.53
N ALA A 37 3.37 -4.30 -16.79
CA ALA A 37 2.87 -5.20 -15.76
C ALA A 37 3.99 -6.13 -15.27
N VAL A 38 4.25 -6.12 -13.97
CA VAL A 38 5.22 -7.00 -13.34
C VAL A 38 4.63 -8.39 -13.18
N VAL A 39 5.41 -9.43 -13.50
CA VAL A 39 4.98 -10.83 -13.41
C VAL A 39 6.05 -11.71 -12.76
N GLY A 40 5.64 -12.85 -12.24
CA GLY A 40 6.56 -13.82 -11.66
C GLY A 40 7.10 -13.41 -10.29
N GLU A 41 8.37 -13.69 -10.03
CA GLU A 41 9.00 -13.44 -8.73
C GLU A 41 8.97 -11.97 -8.29
N PRO A 42 9.24 -10.98 -9.16
CA PRO A 42 9.16 -9.56 -8.77
C PRO A 42 7.75 -9.10 -8.34
N LEU A 43 6.68 -9.82 -8.73
CA LEU A 43 5.31 -9.50 -8.30
C LEU A 43 5.04 -9.91 -6.85
N ARG A 44 5.83 -10.77 -6.24
CA ARG A 44 5.66 -11.19 -4.84
C ARG A 44 5.84 -10.03 -3.89
N ALA A 45 4.98 -9.94 -2.87
CA ALA A 45 5.05 -8.85 -1.90
C ALA A 45 6.40 -8.77 -1.19
N GLU A 46 7.03 -9.92 -0.90
CA GLU A 46 8.37 -9.99 -0.32
C GLU A 46 9.43 -9.31 -1.19
N ALA A 47 9.37 -9.53 -2.51
CA ALA A 47 10.29 -8.93 -3.47
C ALA A 47 10.08 -7.42 -3.58
N VAL A 48 8.81 -6.99 -3.60
CA VAL A 48 8.44 -5.56 -3.63
C VAL A 48 8.94 -4.84 -2.38
N VAL A 49 8.64 -5.36 -1.19
CA VAL A 49 9.08 -4.77 0.08
C VAL A 49 10.61 -4.68 0.13
N LYS A 50 11.29 -5.78 -0.22
CA LYS A 50 12.76 -5.77 -0.28
C LYS A 50 13.30 -4.70 -1.22
N ALA A 51 12.74 -4.57 -2.42
CA ALA A 51 13.20 -3.58 -3.40
C ALA A 51 12.99 -2.13 -2.90
N ILE A 52 11.87 -1.88 -2.21
CA ILE A 52 11.59 -0.57 -1.60
C ILE A 52 12.60 -0.26 -0.50
N HIS A 53 12.87 -1.22 0.39
CA HIS A 53 13.84 -1.07 1.48
C HIS A 53 15.27 -0.90 0.96
N ASP A 54 15.67 -1.69 -0.05
CA ASP A 54 16.99 -1.55 -0.69
C ASP A 54 17.19 -0.14 -1.25
N ALA A 55 16.10 0.49 -1.72
CA ALA A 55 16.09 1.87 -2.20
C ALA A 55 15.92 2.93 -1.08
N GLY A 56 15.95 2.52 0.19
CA GLY A 56 15.82 3.41 1.35
C GLY A 56 14.42 3.93 1.61
N GLY A 57 13.39 3.37 0.95
CA GLY A 57 11.99 3.77 1.10
C GLY A 57 11.22 3.01 2.18
N LEU A 58 9.98 3.42 2.40
CA LEU A 58 9.00 2.76 3.26
C LEU A 58 7.95 2.05 2.40
N ALA A 59 7.61 0.81 2.78
CA ALA A 59 6.57 0.01 2.14
C ALA A 59 5.27 0.07 2.94
N VAL A 60 4.20 0.60 2.34
CA VAL A 60 2.90 0.81 2.99
C VAL A 60 1.81 0.07 2.23
N LEU A 61 1.00 -0.75 2.92
CA LEU A 61 -0.14 -1.44 2.32
C LEU A 61 -1.26 -0.43 2.03
N ALA A 62 -1.60 -0.25 0.74
CA ALA A 62 -2.64 0.67 0.32
C ALA A 62 -4.04 0.10 0.61
N HIS A 63 -4.98 0.96 1.01
CA HIS A 63 -6.43 0.68 1.17
C HIS A 63 -6.80 -0.79 1.49
N PRO A 64 -6.35 -1.35 2.62
CA PRO A 64 -6.38 -2.80 2.90
C PRO A 64 -7.77 -3.44 2.89
N ALA A 65 -8.85 -2.68 3.05
CA ALA A 65 -10.21 -3.22 3.02
C ALA A 65 -10.86 -3.22 1.61
N ARG A 66 -10.14 -2.84 0.55
CA ARG A 66 -10.64 -2.91 -0.83
C ARG A 66 -10.46 -4.27 -1.50
N TYR A 67 -9.75 -5.18 -0.88
CA TYR A 67 -9.38 -6.45 -1.50
C TYR A 67 -10.35 -7.58 -1.15
N ARG A 68 -10.25 -8.70 -1.88
CA ARG A 68 -11.07 -9.90 -1.66
C ARG A 68 -10.78 -10.64 -0.35
N LEU A 69 -9.57 -10.46 0.21
CA LEU A 69 -9.23 -10.95 1.54
C LEU A 69 -9.52 -9.87 2.58
N GLY A 70 -9.89 -10.30 3.79
CA GLY A 70 -10.13 -9.36 4.90
C GLY A 70 -8.90 -8.53 5.22
N HIS A 71 -9.11 -7.27 5.58
CA HIS A 71 -8.02 -6.36 5.95
C HIS A 71 -7.17 -6.90 7.10
N ASP A 72 -7.81 -7.58 8.05
CA ASP A 72 -7.15 -8.22 9.19
C ASP A 72 -6.08 -9.23 8.74
N VAL A 73 -6.44 -10.12 7.81
CA VAL A 73 -5.53 -11.13 7.24
C VAL A 73 -4.40 -10.49 6.46
N LEU A 74 -4.69 -9.44 5.67
CA LEU A 74 -3.71 -8.77 4.84
C LEU A 74 -2.72 -7.95 5.67
N ILE A 75 -3.20 -7.26 6.70
CA ILE A 75 -2.36 -6.45 7.59
C ILE A 75 -1.43 -7.35 8.43
N ASP A 76 -1.94 -8.47 8.97
CA ASP A 76 -1.10 -9.41 9.71
C ASP A 76 0.00 -9.99 8.83
N GLU A 77 -0.32 -10.35 7.59
CA GLU A 77 0.68 -10.86 6.64
C GLU A 77 1.66 -9.77 6.21
N ALA A 78 1.20 -8.54 5.99
CA ALA A 78 2.08 -7.40 5.68
C ALA A 78 3.08 -7.14 6.82
N ALA A 79 2.60 -7.16 8.07
CA ALA A 79 3.47 -7.05 9.24
C ALA A 79 4.53 -8.16 9.27
N ARG A 80 4.13 -9.41 9.00
CA ARG A 80 5.04 -10.56 8.95
C ARG A 80 6.11 -10.44 7.88
N LEU A 81 5.78 -9.80 6.75
CA LEU A 81 6.70 -9.58 5.61
C LEU A 81 7.56 -8.32 5.76
N GLY A 82 7.38 -7.55 6.83
CA GLY A 82 8.19 -6.37 7.10
C GLY A 82 7.70 -5.10 6.42
N PHE A 83 6.41 -4.98 6.11
CA PHE A 83 5.84 -3.69 5.74
C PHE A 83 6.02 -2.69 6.87
N ASP A 84 6.24 -1.43 6.54
CA ASP A 84 6.43 -0.35 7.51
C ASP A 84 5.09 0.22 8.00
N GLY A 85 4.03 0.08 7.21
CA GLY A 85 2.73 0.64 7.56
C GLY A 85 1.57 0.21 6.66
N GLY A 86 0.42 0.83 6.89
CA GLY A 86 -0.78 0.67 6.07
C GLY A 86 -1.62 1.94 6.03
N GLU A 87 -2.45 2.07 5.00
CA GLU A 87 -3.45 3.14 4.93
C GLU A 87 -4.59 2.83 5.89
N ALA A 88 -4.61 3.55 7.02
CA ALA A 88 -5.67 3.44 8.01
C ALA A 88 -6.92 4.21 7.59
N TRP A 89 -6.73 5.38 6.98
CA TRP A 89 -7.81 6.32 6.68
C TRP A 89 -8.03 6.46 5.19
N TYR A 90 -9.18 5.97 4.73
CA TYR A 90 -9.56 5.90 3.32
C TYR A 90 -11.08 5.98 3.17
N ASP A 91 -11.58 6.43 2.02
CA ASP A 91 -13.01 6.45 1.69
C ASP A 91 -13.43 5.13 1.03
N TYR A 92 -13.81 4.15 1.85
CA TYR A 92 -14.27 2.84 1.37
C TYR A 92 -15.68 2.87 0.78
N GLU A 93 -16.45 3.92 1.07
CA GLU A 93 -17.82 4.10 0.57
C GLU A 93 -17.86 4.82 -0.78
N MET A 94 -16.71 5.34 -1.23
CA MET A 94 -16.55 6.01 -2.53
C MET A 94 -17.55 7.16 -2.70
N GLN A 95 -17.67 8.00 -1.68
CA GLN A 95 -18.57 9.16 -1.69
C GLN A 95 -18.15 10.18 -2.78
N PRO A 96 -19.11 10.96 -3.34
CA PRO A 96 -18.79 12.03 -4.31
C PRO A 96 -17.76 13.04 -3.80
N THR A 97 -17.82 13.34 -2.51
CA THR A 97 -16.78 14.11 -1.80
C THR A 97 -16.04 13.16 -0.88
N TRP A 98 -14.71 13.16 -0.94
CA TRP A 98 -13.90 12.27 -0.12
C TRP A 98 -14.24 12.43 1.36
N SER A 99 -14.53 11.32 2.00
CA SER A 99 -14.82 11.23 3.44
C SER A 99 -14.37 9.86 3.94
N ALA A 100 -13.50 9.85 4.93
CA ALA A 100 -13.06 8.59 5.53
C ALA A 100 -14.25 7.80 6.08
N SER A 101 -14.26 6.48 5.85
CA SER A 101 -15.29 5.55 6.36
C SER A 101 -14.98 5.17 7.80
N PRO A 102 -15.59 5.79 8.83
CA PRO A 102 -15.03 5.82 10.19
C PRO A 102 -14.88 4.44 10.81
N LEU A 103 -15.89 3.59 10.75
CA LEU A 103 -15.86 2.28 11.44
C LEU A 103 -14.74 1.37 10.93
N ILE A 104 -14.59 1.27 9.63
CA ILE A 104 -13.55 0.43 9.03
C ILE A 104 -12.16 1.03 9.21
N CYS A 105 -12.05 2.36 9.09
CA CYS A 105 -10.79 3.08 9.31
C CYS A 105 -10.29 2.93 10.75
N GLU A 106 -11.16 3.05 11.74
CA GLU A 106 -10.82 2.84 13.15
C GLU A 106 -10.38 1.41 13.45
N ALA A 107 -10.99 0.41 12.80
CA ALA A 107 -10.59 -0.99 12.95
C ALA A 107 -9.18 -1.21 12.39
N ILE A 108 -8.89 -0.68 11.20
CA ILE A 108 -7.58 -0.76 10.56
C ILE A 108 -6.52 -0.01 11.37
N ASP A 109 -6.82 1.23 11.79
CA ASP A 109 -5.92 2.06 12.61
C ASP A 109 -5.51 1.35 13.89
N ARG A 110 -6.47 0.73 14.57
CA ARG A 110 -6.23 -0.04 15.79
C ARG A 110 -5.34 -1.24 15.54
N GLN A 111 -5.60 -2.01 14.46
CA GLN A 111 -4.80 -3.17 14.12
C GLN A 111 -3.35 -2.79 13.78
N LEU A 112 -3.14 -1.79 12.94
CA LEU A 112 -1.81 -1.27 12.61
C LEU A 112 -1.08 -0.77 13.84
N SER A 113 -1.78 -0.04 14.72
CA SER A 113 -1.22 0.45 15.99
C SER A 113 -0.78 -0.69 16.90
N ASN A 114 -1.59 -1.75 17.04
CA ASN A 114 -1.25 -2.91 17.87
C ASN A 114 -0.03 -3.67 17.35
N LEU A 115 0.21 -3.63 16.04
CA LEU A 115 1.37 -4.25 15.39
C LEU A 115 2.59 -3.33 15.33
N GLY A 116 2.49 -2.09 15.84
CA GLY A 116 3.57 -1.11 15.81
C GLY A 116 3.86 -0.55 14.41
N LEU A 117 2.92 -0.67 13.48
CA LEU A 117 3.05 -0.21 12.10
C LEU A 117 2.67 1.27 11.96
N LEU A 118 3.25 1.94 10.97
CA LEU A 118 2.88 3.29 10.58
C LEU A 118 1.43 3.32 10.06
N ARG A 119 0.74 4.42 10.31
CA ARG A 119 -0.63 4.66 9.87
C ARG A 119 -0.66 5.86 8.97
N THR A 120 -1.13 5.67 7.75
CA THR A 120 -1.23 6.71 6.74
C THR A 120 -2.69 6.96 6.35
N CYS A 121 -2.91 7.94 5.52
CA CYS A 121 -4.19 8.20 4.86
C CYS A 121 -3.95 8.40 3.36
N GLY A 122 -4.94 8.05 2.56
CA GLY A 122 -4.88 8.21 1.11
C GLY A 122 -6.23 8.57 0.52
N THR A 123 -6.20 9.21 -0.63
CA THR A 123 -7.38 9.60 -1.39
C THR A 123 -7.56 8.75 -2.65
N ASP A 124 -6.53 8.04 -3.07
CA ASP A 124 -6.48 7.26 -4.32
C ASP A 124 -6.86 8.12 -5.55
N THR A 125 -6.49 9.39 -5.50
CA THR A 125 -6.83 10.36 -6.54
C THR A 125 -5.90 10.20 -7.74
N HIS A 126 -6.48 10.01 -8.92
CA HIS A 126 -5.77 9.87 -10.20
C HIS A 126 -5.72 11.19 -11.01
N GLY A 127 -5.96 12.32 -10.38
CA GLY A 127 -5.98 13.65 -10.97
C GLY A 127 -5.48 14.72 -10.01
N ILE A 128 -5.70 15.98 -10.41
CA ILE A 128 -5.28 17.15 -9.63
C ILE A 128 -6.32 17.63 -8.61
N ASP A 129 -7.49 17.01 -8.59
CA ASP A 129 -8.57 17.29 -7.63
C ASP A 129 -9.09 15.97 -7.01
N LEU A 130 -9.86 16.08 -5.96
CA LEU A 130 -10.46 14.94 -5.26
C LEU A 130 -11.79 14.47 -5.87
N CYS A 131 -12.21 15.10 -6.95
CA CYS A 131 -13.40 14.74 -7.71
C CYS A 131 -12.97 13.85 -8.90
N GLY A 132 -13.52 12.69 -9.05
CA GLY A 132 -13.17 11.80 -10.17
C GLY A 132 -12.03 10.82 -9.86
N ARG A 133 -12.16 10.22 -8.75
CA ARG A 133 -11.33 9.05 -8.33
C ARG A 133 -11.62 7.83 -9.18
#